data_f473ec6a4462ad09716cc888e6428af7
#
_entry.id   f473ec6a4462ad09716cc888e6428af7
#
_cell.length_a   1.000
_cell.length_b   1.000
_cell.length_c   1.000
_cell.angle_alpha   90.00
_cell.angle_beta   90.00
_cell.angle_gamma   90.00
#
_symmetry.space_group_name_H-M   'P 1'
#
loop_
_entity.id
_entity.type
_entity.pdbx_description
1 polymer ?
#
loop_
_entity_poly.entity_id
_entity_poly.type
_entity_poly.pdbx_seq_one_letter_code
_entity_poly.pdbx_strand_id
1 'polypeptide(L)'
;MPGKSLENMHVAVLAGGHSAEREISLNSGKNVVVALKEAGYTSVELLDTAADDFMVTMATGGFDVAFIAMHGAGGEDGAMQGAMETLGIPYTASGVLASACGADKEVSKLLYAKAGIPIAPGLALEVGDEVDIDHIVEVCGERCFVKPAVNGSSYGISLVHEPSELPAAIAKAFEYGDKVLVEKCIEGTEITVGVYGEDDVRALPIVEIRKPEDCEFYDLGVKYVDPTDIHRIPAQISPENYARAQELACAAHKALGCLGISRSDFIVSEDGPVILETNTIPGMTDTSLYPDEIRHTDDMTFPQVCDSLIRMGLRRAGIAC
;
A
#
# COMPACT_ATOMS: atom_id res chain seq x y z
N MET A 1 30.04 -6.23 6.93
CA MET A 1 30.68 -7.26 6.08
C MET A 1 31.36 -6.55 4.93
N PRO A 2 32.66 -6.67 4.69
CA PRO A 2 33.28 -6.07 3.52
C PRO A 2 33.07 -6.97 2.30
N GLY A 3 32.36 -6.49 1.30
CA GLY A 3 32.61 -6.86 -0.08
C GLY A 3 31.94 -8.09 -0.67
N LYS A 4 30.73 -8.50 -0.26
CA LYS A 4 29.93 -9.34 -1.17
C LYS A 4 29.45 -8.47 -2.33
N SER A 5 29.71 -8.90 -3.59
CA SER A 5 29.04 -8.30 -4.72
C SER A 5 27.53 -8.61 -4.62
N LEU A 6 26.67 -7.70 -5.07
CA LEU A 6 25.21 -7.87 -4.99
C LEU A 6 24.74 -9.19 -5.61
N GLU A 7 25.37 -9.62 -6.72
CA GLU A 7 25.11 -10.90 -7.40
C GLU A 7 25.27 -12.12 -6.49
N ASN A 8 26.15 -12.04 -5.46
CA ASN A 8 26.45 -13.11 -4.53
C ASN A 8 25.70 -12.99 -3.19
N MET A 9 24.80 -12.05 -3.05
CA MET A 9 23.96 -11.93 -1.86
C MET A 9 22.91 -13.04 -1.82
N HIS A 10 22.68 -13.58 -0.62
CA HIS A 10 21.61 -14.52 -0.36
C HIS A 10 20.36 -13.75 0.01
N VAL A 11 19.40 -13.71 -0.89
CA VAL A 11 18.16 -12.92 -0.77
C VAL A 11 17.00 -13.82 -0.37
N ALA A 12 16.35 -13.51 0.75
CA ALA A 12 15.06 -14.09 1.11
C ALA A 12 13.93 -13.22 0.55
N VAL A 13 13.08 -13.76 -0.32
CA VAL A 13 11.84 -13.10 -0.75
C VAL A 13 10.73 -13.59 0.16
N LEU A 14 10.20 -12.70 1.00
CA LEU A 14 9.16 -13.01 1.98
C LEU A 14 7.78 -12.79 1.37
N ALA A 15 6.96 -13.83 1.34
CA ALA A 15 5.62 -13.77 0.75
C ALA A 15 4.65 -14.71 1.48
N GLY A 16 3.39 -14.71 1.10
CA GLY A 16 2.35 -15.53 1.71
C GLY A 16 1.79 -14.91 2.99
N GLY A 17 2.00 -15.55 4.11
CA GLY A 17 1.45 -15.11 5.41
C GLY A 17 0.03 -15.59 5.65
N HIS A 18 -0.63 -15.01 6.67
CA HIS A 18 -1.95 -15.43 7.14
C HIS A 18 -3.08 -14.46 6.75
N SER A 19 -2.77 -13.36 6.05
CA SER A 19 -3.79 -12.39 5.64
C SER A 19 -4.69 -12.96 4.53
N ALA A 20 -5.84 -12.32 4.31
CA ALA A 20 -6.73 -12.64 3.19
C ALA A 20 -6.06 -12.43 1.81
N GLU A 21 -4.95 -11.69 1.77
CA GLU A 21 -4.18 -11.39 0.54
C GLU A 21 -3.03 -12.38 0.27
N ARG A 22 -3.01 -13.52 0.98
CA ARG A 22 -1.97 -14.56 0.88
C ARG A 22 -1.61 -14.95 -0.56
N GLU A 23 -2.60 -15.27 -1.39
CA GLU A 23 -2.36 -15.73 -2.76
C GLU A 23 -1.74 -14.63 -3.64
N ILE A 24 -2.16 -13.38 -3.43
CA ILE A 24 -1.61 -12.21 -4.13
C ILE A 24 -0.14 -12.02 -3.71
N SER A 25 0.14 -12.14 -2.42
CA SER A 25 1.48 -12.06 -1.87
C SER A 25 2.40 -13.16 -2.44
N LEU A 26 1.95 -14.41 -2.49
CA LEU A 26 2.71 -15.50 -3.10
C LEU A 26 3.02 -15.25 -4.58
N ASN A 27 2.06 -14.69 -5.34
CA ASN A 27 2.27 -14.34 -6.74
C ASN A 27 3.23 -13.15 -6.89
N SER A 28 3.10 -12.11 -6.06
CA SER A 28 4.07 -11.01 -5.97
C SER A 28 5.48 -11.52 -5.69
N GLY A 29 5.62 -12.42 -4.72
CA GLY A 29 6.91 -13.03 -4.38
C GLY A 29 7.54 -13.79 -5.54
N LYS A 30 6.75 -14.56 -6.30
CA LYS A 30 7.24 -15.27 -7.51
C LYS A 30 7.76 -14.30 -8.56
N ASN A 31 7.03 -13.21 -8.82
CA ASN A 31 7.47 -12.18 -9.78
C ASN A 31 8.74 -11.48 -9.33
N VAL A 32 8.86 -11.17 -8.04
CA VAL A 32 10.07 -10.59 -7.46
C VAL A 32 11.27 -11.53 -7.61
N VAL A 33 11.09 -12.86 -7.38
CA VAL A 33 12.17 -13.84 -7.59
C VAL A 33 12.65 -13.83 -9.04
N VAL A 34 11.74 -13.78 -10.00
CA VAL A 34 12.08 -13.69 -11.44
C VAL A 34 12.83 -12.38 -11.71
N ALA A 35 12.30 -11.26 -11.26
CA ALA A 35 12.90 -9.95 -11.46
C ALA A 35 14.32 -9.83 -10.87
N LEU A 36 14.53 -10.35 -9.66
CA LEU A 36 15.86 -10.35 -9.03
C LEU A 36 16.86 -11.24 -9.78
N LYS A 37 16.42 -12.39 -10.31
CA LYS A 37 17.29 -13.24 -11.16
C LYS A 37 17.65 -12.53 -12.46
N GLU A 38 16.72 -11.82 -13.08
CA GLU A 38 16.98 -10.99 -14.27
C GLU A 38 17.92 -9.82 -13.95
N ALA A 39 17.85 -9.27 -12.74
CA ALA A 39 18.78 -8.25 -12.25
C ALA A 39 20.18 -8.81 -11.89
N GLY A 40 20.39 -10.13 -11.98
CA GLY A 40 21.70 -10.78 -11.81
C GLY A 40 21.93 -11.44 -10.45
N TYR A 41 20.94 -11.47 -9.55
CA TYR A 41 21.06 -12.17 -8.26
C TYR A 41 21.05 -13.70 -8.46
N THR A 42 22.08 -14.39 -7.95
CA THR A 42 22.27 -15.85 -8.15
C THR A 42 21.66 -16.70 -7.03
N SER A 43 21.47 -16.14 -5.84
CA SER A 43 20.93 -16.83 -4.66
C SER A 43 19.68 -16.11 -4.14
N VAL A 44 18.52 -16.50 -4.66
CA VAL A 44 17.21 -15.93 -4.31
C VAL A 44 16.26 -17.04 -3.93
N GLU A 45 15.74 -17.00 -2.71
CA GLU A 45 14.79 -17.99 -2.18
C GLU A 45 13.45 -17.34 -1.86
N LEU A 46 12.35 -17.98 -2.30
CA LEU A 46 10.98 -17.59 -1.91
C LEU A 46 10.63 -18.32 -0.60
N LEU A 47 10.31 -17.56 0.44
CA LEU A 47 9.91 -18.07 1.73
C LEU A 47 8.45 -17.72 2.03
N ASP A 48 7.67 -18.74 2.36
CA ASP A 48 6.31 -18.54 2.86
C ASP A 48 6.35 -18.20 4.35
N THR A 49 5.91 -16.99 4.69
CA THR A 49 5.95 -16.51 6.09
C THR A 49 4.93 -17.20 7.01
N ALA A 50 3.98 -17.98 6.45
CA ALA A 50 3.08 -18.83 7.22
C ALA A 50 3.67 -20.19 7.59
N ALA A 51 4.89 -20.55 7.13
CA ALA A 51 5.53 -21.79 7.49
C ALA A 51 5.91 -21.81 9.00
N ASP A 52 5.67 -22.92 9.67
CA ASP A 52 5.90 -23.06 11.13
C ASP A 52 7.38 -22.79 11.53
N ASP A 53 8.32 -23.07 10.64
CA ASP A 53 9.76 -22.89 10.83
C ASP A 53 10.30 -21.58 10.23
N PHE A 54 9.44 -20.70 9.72
CA PHE A 54 9.84 -19.47 9.02
C PHE A 54 10.87 -18.65 9.82
N MET A 55 10.58 -18.34 11.09
CA MET A 55 11.48 -17.54 11.93
C MET A 55 12.82 -18.23 12.20
N VAL A 56 12.82 -19.55 12.33
CA VAL A 56 14.04 -20.36 12.49
C VAL A 56 14.85 -20.32 11.19
N THR A 57 14.20 -20.50 10.07
CA THR A 57 14.80 -20.41 8.74
C THR A 57 15.45 -19.04 8.51
N MET A 58 14.77 -17.96 8.83
CA MET A 58 15.32 -16.61 8.74
C MET A 58 16.54 -16.42 9.64
N ALA A 59 16.48 -16.88 10.88
CA ALA A 59 17.56 -16.73 11.87
C ALA A 59 18.81 -17.54 11.53
N THR A 60 18.67 -18.69 10.85
CA THR A 60 19.77 -19.65 10.63
C THR A 60 20.19 -19.80 9.16
N GLY A 61 19.39 -19.31 8.22
CA GLY A 61 19.57 -19.48 6.78
C GLY A 61 20.71 -18.63 6.18
N GLY A 62 21.28 -17.69 6.93
CA GLY A 62 22.41 -16.88 6.47
C GLY A 62 22.04 -15.90 5.36
N PHE A 63 20.81 -15.39 5.37
CA PHE A 63 20.33 -14.38 4.43
C PHE A 63 21.03 -13.03 4.66
N ASP A 64 21.47 -12.41 3.58
CA ASP A 64 22.11 -11.09 3.61
C ASP A 64 21.07 -9.96 3.60
N VAL A 65 19.89 -10.18 2.99
CA VAL A 65 18.80 -9.23 2.89
C VAL A 65 17.46 -9.94 2.67
N ALA A 66 16.39 -9.35 3.19
CA ALA A 66 15.02 -9.79 2.96
C ALA A 66 14.29 -8.83 2.00
N PHE A 67 13.69 -9.36 0.95
CA PHE A 67 12.75 -8.62 0.09
C PHE A 67 11.32 -8.90 0.58
N ILE A 68 10.63 -7.90 1.11
CA ILE A 68 9.27 -8.08 1.61
C ILE A 68 8.29 -7.86 0.45
N ALA A 69 7.60 -8.94 0.05
CA ALA A 69 6.54 -8.96 -0.96
C ALA A 69 5.21 -9.44 -0.35
N MET A 70 4.99 -9.09 0.91
CA MET A 70 3.79 -9.43 1.67
C MET A 70 2.74 -8.33 1.54
N HIS A 71 1.46 -8.72 1.60
CA HIS A 71 0.33 -7.81 1.55
C HIS A 71 -0.62 -8.05 2.72
N GLY A 72 -1.24 -6.94 3.19
CA GLY A 72 -2.15 -6.96 4.31
C GLY A 72 -1.47 -7.16 5.68
N ALA A 73 -2.27 -7.62 6.65
CA ALA A 73 -1.83 -7.77 8.03
C ALA A 73 -0.62 -8.70 8.18
N GLY A 74 0.33 -8.29 9.02
CA GLY A 74 1.61 -8.97 9.26
C GLY A 74 2.71 -8.63 8.25
N GLY A 75 2.37 -8.05 7.09
CA GLY A 75 3.33 -7.68 6.05
C GLY A 75 3.52 -6.17 5.87
N GLU A 76 2.42 -5.42 5.89
CA GLU A 76 2.41 -3.98 5.61
C GLU A 76 2.26 -3.11 6.86
N ASP A 77 2.11 -3.72 8.04
CA ASP A 77 1.76 -3.07 9.31
C ASP A 77 2.96 -2.87 10.26
N GLY A 78 4.17 -3.20 9.83
CA GLY A 78 5.38 -3.08 10.64
C GLY A 78 5.78 -4.36 11.38
N ALA A 79 4.93 -5.38 11.44
CA ALA A 79 5.23 -6.62 12.16
C ALA A 79 6.40 -7.38 11.54
N MET A 80 6.39 -7.62 10.22
CA MET A 80 7.48 -8.28 9.51
C MET A 80 8.76 -7.44 9.52
N GLN A 81 8.63 -6.12 9.37
CA GLN A 81 9.74 -5.19 9.44
C GLN A 81 10.44 -5.26 10.80
N GLY A 82 9.66 -5.28 11.89
CA GLY A 82 10.17 -5.43 13.26
C GLY A 82 10.84 -6.77 13.52
N ALA A 83 10.34 -7.86 12.93
CA ALA A 83 10.97 -9.16 12.97
C ALA A 83 12.35 -9.13 12.30
N MET A 84 12.47 -8.53 11.12
CA MET A 84 13.75 -8.38 10.41
C MET A 84 14.75 -7.50 11.18
N GLU A 85 14.28 -6.38 11.78
CA GLU A 85 15.13 -5.55 12.65
C GLU A 85 15.65 -6.33 13.85
N THR A 86 14.80 -7.13 14.49
CA THR A 86 15.19 -7.96 15.65
C THR A 86 16.22 -9.03 15.28
N LEU A 87 16.12 -9.60 14.09
CA LEU A 87 17.08 -10.57 13.56
C LEU A 87 18.36 -9.91 13.01
N GLY A 88 18.38 -8.57 12.87
CA GLY A 88 19.49 -7.84 12.26
C GLY A 88 19.64 -8.09 10.75
N ILE A 89 18.55 -8.46 10.07
CA ILE A 89 18.53 -8.70 8.64
C ILE A 89 18.02 -7.44 7.92
N PRO A 90 18.82 -6.82 7.03
CA PRO A 90 18.35 -5.74 6.17
C PRO A 90 17.11 -6.15 5.36
N TYR A 91 16.22 -5.22 5.09
CA TYR A 91 15.01 -5.52 4.33
C TYR A 91 14.59 -4.35 3.43
N THR A 92 13.78 -4.64 2.43
CA THR A 92 13.31 -3.67 1.44
C THR A 92 12.10 -2.87 1.93
N ALA A 93 11.81 -1.78 1.23
CA ALA A 93 10.67 -0.88 1.44
C ALA A 93 10.69 -0.16 2.80
N SER A 94 9.54 0.30 3.23
CA SER A 94 9.35 1.16 4.41
C SER A 94 9.73 0.45 5.72
N GLY A 95 10.17 1.22 6.72
CA GLY A 95 10.48 0.71 8.06
C GLY A 95 9.24 0.51 8.92
N VAL A 96 9.44 0.03 10.16
CA VAL A 96 8.38 -0.30 11.12
C VAL A 96 7.37 0.85 11.28
N LEU A 97 7.84 2.05 11.60
CA LEU A 97 6.96 3.18 11.88
C LEU A 97 6.13 3.60 10.67
N ALA A 98 6.77 3.72 9.51
CA ALA A 98 6.09 4.12 8.27
C ALA A 98 5.03 3.09 7.85
N SER A 99 5.35 1.80 7.96
CA SER A 99 4.42 0.71 7.67
C SER A 99 3.23 0.72 8.63
N ALA A 100 3.45 0.85 9.93
CA ALA A 100 2.39 0.92 10.93
C ALA A 100 1.47 2.14 10.73
N CYS A 101 2.08 3.32 10.47
CA CYS A 101 1.31 4.54 10.18
C CYS A 101 0.51 4.45 8.87
N GLY A 102 1.06 3.79 7.84
CA GLY A 102 0.36 3.60 6.55
C GLY A 102 -0.80 2.61 6.67
N ALA A 103 -0.66 1.58 7.48
CA ALA A 103 -1.69 0.55 7.69
C ALA A 103 -2.92 1.08 8.47
N ASP A 104 -2.74 2.03 9.39
CA ASP A 104 -3.83 2.68 10.13
C ASP A 104 -4.31 3.94 9.39
N LYS A 105 -5.52 3.86 8.80
CA LYS A 105 -6.09 4.96 8.00
C LYS A 105 -6.35 6.24 8.81
N GLU A 106 -6.67 6.13 10.10
CA GLU A 106 -6.82 7.30 10.97
C GLU A 106 -5.48 8.00 11.17
N VAL A 107 -4.45 7.23 11.56
CA VAL A 107 -3.11 7.76 11.79
C VAL A 107 -2.52 8.35 10.50
N SER A 108 -2.65 7.66 9.37
CA SER A 108 -2.18 8.17 8.08
C SER A 108 -2.85 9.48 7.70
N LYS A 109 -4.17 9.62 7.92
CA LYS A 109 -4.91 10.86 7.65
C LYS A 109 -4.50 12.03 8.56
N LEU A 110 -4.18 11.77 9.83
CA LEU A 110 -3.62 12.79 10.72
C LEU A 110 -2.27 13.31 10.18
N LEU A 111 -1.43 12.41 9.66
CA LEU A 111 -0.15 12.78 9.06
C LEU A 111 -0.33 13.53 7.74
N TYR A 112 -1.29 13.12 6.89
CA TYR A 112 -1.64 13.84 5.67
C TYR A 112 -2.16 15.24 5.96
N ALA A 113 -3.11 15.39 6.88
CA ALA A 113 -3.63 16.70 7.28
C ALA A 113 -2.53 17.62 7.79
N LYS A 114 -1.61 17.11 8.63
CA LYS A 114 -0.44 17.85 9.11
C LYS A 114 0.49 18.28 7.97
N ALA A 115 0.59 17.48 6.91
CA ALA A 115 1.39 17.80 5.72
C ALA A 115 0.64 18.70 4.71
N GLY A 116 -0.59 19.10 4.99
CA GLY A 116 -1.42 19.92 4.10
C GLY A 116 -1.96 19.16 2.87
N ILE A 117 -2.04 17.83 2.97
CA ILE A 117 -2.62 16.97 1.93
C ILE A 117 -4.13 16.91 2.14
N PRO A 118 -4.97 17.18 1.12
CA PRO A 118 -6.41 17.11 1.25
C PRO A 118 -6.90 15.71 1.60
N ILE A 119 -7.73 15.61 2.65
CA ILE A 119 -8.39 14.38 3.11
C ILE A 119 -9.91 14.57 3.12
N ALA A 120 -10.66 13.49 3.02
CA ALA A 120 -12.12 13.55 3.22
C ALA A 120 -12.41 13.91 4.69
N PRO A 121 -13.42 14.78 4.96
CA PRO A 121 -13.95 14.95 6.30
C PRO A 121 -14.41 13.61 6.87
N GLY A 122 -14.08 13.33 8.12
CA GLY A 122 -14.40 12.04 8.72
C GLY A 122 -14.10 12.01 10.21
N LEU A 123 -14.49 10.90 10.84
CA LEU A 123 -14.25 10.63 12.26
C LEU A 123 -13.97 9.13 12.45
N ALA A 124 -13.26 8.82 13.52
CA ALA A 124 -13.02 7.46 13.96
C ALA A 124 -13.93 7.11 15.13
N LEU A 125 -14.33 5.83 15.21
CA LEU A 125 -15.07 5.24 16.30
C LEU A 125 -14.31 4.01 16.80
N GLU A 126 -14.20 3.84 18.11
CA GLU A 126 -13.66 2.64 18.74
C GLU A 126 -14.78 1.75 19.32
N VAL A 127 -14.48 0.50 19.55
CA VAL A 127 -15.45 -0.43 20.18
C VAL A 127 -15.84 0.09 21.56
N GLY A 128 -17.14 0.34 21.73
CA GLY A 128 -17.72 0.85 22.98
C GLY A 128 -18.03 2.33 22.99
N ASP A 129 -17.67 3.05 21.93
CA ASP A 129 -18.07 4.44 21.78
C ASP A 129 -19.58 4.59 21.58
N GLU A 130 -20.14 5.69 22.06
CA GLU A 130 -21.50 6.08 21.75
C GLU A 130 -21.58 6.56 20.29
N VAL A 131 -22.43 5.92 19.50
CA VAL A 131 -22.61 6.27 18.07
C VAL A 131 -23.62 7.40 17.96
N ASP A 132 -23.13 8.63 17.81
CA ASP A 132 -23.95 9.83 17.59
C ASP A 132 -24.15 10.03 16.06
N ILE A 133 -25.30 9.57 15.57
CA ILE A 133 -25.66 9.63 14.14
C ILE A 133 -25.76 11.09 13.65
N ASP A 134 -26.30 11.99 14.45
CA ASP A 134 -26.48 13.40 14.06
C ASP A 134 -25.10 14.06 13.89
N HIS A 135 -24.15 13.78 14.79
CA HIS A 135 -22.77 14.25 14.68
C HIS A 135 -22.04 13.65 13.46
N ILE A 136 -22.23 12.36 13.19
CA ILE A 136 -21.67 11.72 11.99
C ILE A 136 -22.17 12.43 10.72
N VAL A 137 -23.47 12.71 10.64
CA VAL A 137 -24.06 13.39 9.48
C VAL A 137 -23.57 14.83 9.38
N GLU A 138 -23.39 15.55 10.49
CA GLU A 138 -22.81 16.89 10.49
C GLU A 138 -21.41 16.91 9.88
N VAL A 139 -20.55 15.94 10.22
CA VAL A 139 -19.14 15.87 9.78
C VAL A 139 -19.01 15.27 8.39
N CYS A 140 -19.67 14.14 8.13
CA CYS A 140 -19.46 13.31 6.93
C CYS A 140 -20.52 13.53 5.85
N GLY A 141 -21.65 14.18 6.18
CA GLY A 141 -22.83 14.25 5.32
C GLY A 141 -23.66 12.97 5.39
N GLU A 142 -24.83 12.98 4.71
CA GLU A 142 -25.76 11.83 4.69
C GLU A 142 -25.16 10.64 3.93
N ARG A 143 -24.39 10.92 2.87
CA ARG A 143 -23.71 9.90 2.06
C ARG A 143 -22.24 9.78 2.45
N CYS A 144 -21.87 8.63 3.03
CA CYS A 144 -20.53 8.43 3.57
C CYS A 144 -20.06 6.99 3.38
N PHE A 145 -18.73 6.78 3.51
CA PHE A 145 -18.13 5.45 3.61
C PHE A 145 -17.88 5.10 5.05
N VAL A 146 -18.22 3.86 5.41
CA VAL A 146 -17.88 3.25 6.71
C VAL A 146 -16.90 2.12 6.42
N LYS A 147 -15.74 2.11 7.08
CA LYS A 147 -14.68 1.12 6.83
C LYS A 147 -13.85 0.84 8.09
N PRO A 148 -13.28 -0.37 8.23
CA PRO A 148 -12.28 -0.63 9.27
C PRO A 148 -11.09 0.32 9.09
N ALA A 149 -10.54 0.85 10.19
CA ALA A 149 -9.39 1.75 10.13
C ALA A 149 -8.10 1.00 9.72
N VAL A 150 -7.96 -0.25 10.17
CA VAL A 150 -6.80 -1.11 9.89
C VAL A 150 -7.28 -2.34 9.15
N ASN A 151 -7.36 -2.25 7.82
CA ASN A 151 -7.62 -3.40 6.96
C ASN A 151 -7.27 -3.07 5.50
N GLY A 152 -6.85 -4.10 4.74
CA GLY A 152 -6.60 -4.02 3.30
C GLY A 152 -7.80 -4.52 2.47
N SER A 153 -7.66 -4.45 1.13
CA SER A 153 -8.52 -5.10 0.14
C SER A 153 -10.02 -4.88 0.26
N SER A 154 -10.47 -3.73 0.77
CA SER A 154 -11.90 -3.33 0.84
C SER A 154 -12.81 -4.23 1.70
N TYR A 155 -12.27 -5.11 2.56
CA TYR A 155 -13.07 -5.88 3.49
C TYR A 155 -13.76 -4.98 4.53
N GLY A 156 -15.04 -5.23 4.79
CA GLY A 156 -15.81 -4.49 5.78
C GLY A 156 -16.22 -3.08 5.37
N ILE A 157 -15.94 -2.64 4.14
CA ILE A 157 -16.36 -1.33 3.63
C ILE A 157 -17.85 -1.36 3.28
N SER A 158 -18.53 -0.26 3.59
CA SER A 158 -19.91 0.00 3.19
C SER A 158 -20.06 1.44 2.71
N LEU A 159 -20.73 1.65 1.58
CA LEU A 159 -21.24 2.93 1.17
C LEU A 159 -22.63 3.09 1.78
N VAL A 160 -22.81 4.13 2.58
CA VAL A 160 -24.07 4.53 3.23
C VAL A 160 -24.72 5.61 2.36
N HIS A 161 -25.97 5.42 2.01
CA HIS A 161 -26.74 6.37 1.20
C HIS A 161 -27.64 7.26 2.06
N GLU A 162 -28.07 6.75 3.21
CA GLU A 162 -28.93 7.49 4.16
C GLU A 162 -28.55 7.18 5.62
N PRO A 163 -28.74 8.11 6.56
CA PRO A 163 -28.31 7.96 7.96
C PRO A 163 -28.85 6.72 8.67
N SER A 164 -30.00 6.20 8.25
CA SER A 164 -30.62 4.99 8.81
C SER A 164 -29.76 3.73 8.62
N GLU A 165 -28.86 3.70 7.65
CA GLU A 165 -27.97 2.58 7.33
C GLU A 165 -26.70 2.56 8.21
N LEU A 166 -26.33 3.71 8.82
CA LEU A 166 -25.10 3.86 9.60
C LEU A 166 -24.93 2.81 10.70
N PRO A 167 -25.92 2.50 11.55
CA PRO A 167 -25.74 1.50 12.61
C PRO A 167 -25.33 0.12 12.09
N ALA A 168 -25.93 -0.33 10.99
CA ALA A 168 -25.63 -1.62 10.38
C ALA A 168 -24.25 -1.61 9.70
N ALA A 169 -23.89 -0.52 9.01
CA ALA A 169 -22.59 -0.36 8.37
C ALA A 169 -21.44 -0.32 9.39
N ILE A 170 -21.62 0.40 10.52
CA ILE A 170 -20.66 0.49 11.60
C ILE A 170 -20.48 -0.90 12.26
N ALA A 171 -21.60 -1.58 12.59
CA ALA A 171 -21.54 -2.92 13.17
C ALA A 171 -20.80 -3.91 12.26
N LYS A 172 -21.06 -3.87 10.95
CA LYS A 172 -20.35 -4.70 9.96
C LYS A 172 -18.84 -4.38 9.91
N ALA A 173 -18.45 -3.10 9.95
CA ALA A 173 -17.05 -2.71 9.93
C ALA A 173 -16.30 -3.17 11.19
N PHE A 174 -16.95 -3.17 12.36
CA PHE A 174 -16.39 -3.71 13.62
C PHE A 174 -16.17 -5.23 13.60
N GLU A 175 -16.76 -5.98 12.67
CA GLU A 175 -16.43 -7.41 12.49
C GLU A 175 -14.97 -7.61 12.00
N TYR A 176 -14.33 -6.55 11.47
CA TYR A 176 -13.01 -6.59 10.86
C TYR A 176 -11.93 -5.81 11.64
N GLY A 177 -12.27 -5.23 12.78
CA GLY A 177 -11.31 -4.52 13.63
C GLY A 177 -11.97 -3.71 14.73
N ASP A 178 -11.17 -3.26 15.70
CA ASP A 178 -11.64 -2.56 16.90
C ASP A 178 -11.83 -1.04 16.66
N LYS A 179 -11.46 -0.54 15.49
CA LYS A 179 -11.57 0.87 15.08
C LYS A 179 -12.20 0.98 13.69
N VAL A 180 -13.17 1.87 13.56
CA VAL A 180 -13.92 2.13 12.33
C VAL A 180 -13.76 3.59 11.96
N LEU A 181 -13.57 3.85 10.67
CA LEU A 181 -13.52 5.19 10.10
C LEU A 181 -14.81 5.45 9.31
N VAL A 182 -15.46 6.58 9.58
CA VAL A 182 -16.58 7.10 8.80
C VAL A 182 -16.12 8.34 8.07
N GLU A 183 -16.27 8.38 6.75
CA GLU A 183 -15.76 9.46 5.91
C GLU A 183 -16.81 9.91 4.89
N LYS A 184 -16.82 11.22 4.63
CA LYS A 184 -17.62 11.79 3.56
C LYS A 184 -17.34 11.08 2.23
N CYS A 185 -18.40 10.72 1.52
CA CYS A 185 -18.29 10.23 0.15
C CYS A 185 -17.85 11.37 -0.76
N ILE A 186 -16.64 11.29 -1.30
CA ILE A 186 -16.11 12.24 -2.28
C ILE A 186 -16.44 11.71 -3.68
N GLU A 187 -17.10 12.53 -4.49
CA GLU A 187 -17.41 12.19 -5.88
C GLU A 187 -16.28 12.67 -6.81
N GLY A 188 -15.93 11.85 -7.80
CA GLY A 188 -14.86 12.19 -8.74
C GLY A 188 -14.27 10.98 -9.44
N THR A 189 -13.16 11.21 -10.10
CA THR A 189 -12.37 10.18 -10.78
C THR A 189 -11.40 9.51 -9.80
N GLU A 190 -11.50 8.20 -9.66
CA GLU A 190 -10.55 7.42 -8.85
C GLU A 190 -9.24 7.23 -9.60
N ILE A 191 -8.14 7.57 -8.96
CA ILE A 191 -6.79 7.44 -9.50
C ILE A 191 -5.85 6.81 -8.46
N THR A 192 -4.78 6.20 -8.94
CA THR A 192 -3.67 5.76 -8.10
C THR A 192 -2.35 6.27 -8.63
N VAL A 193 -1.42 6.57 -7.72
CA VAL A 193 -0.13 7.18 -8.03
C VAL A 193 0.97 6.45 -7.27
N GLY A 194 1.81 5.72 -7.99
CA GLY A 194 3.03 5.13 -7.46
C GLY A 194 4.09 6.20 -7.20
N VAL A 195 4.87 5.98 -6.16
CA VAL A 195 6.04 6.80 -5.83
C VAL A 195 7.25 5.89 -5.71
N TYR A 196 8.38 6.36 -6.23
CA TYR A 196 9.65 5.66 -6.20
C TYR A 196 10.78 6.59 -5.78
N GLY A 197 11.69 6.13 -4.94
CA GLY A 197 12.92 6.83 -4.57
C GLY A 197 13.28 6.74 -3.09
N GLU A 198 14.41 7.32 -2.73
CA GLU A 198 14.93 7.42 -1.36
C GLU A 198 14.97 8.90 -0.93
N ASP A 199 16.02 9.63 -1.30
CA ASP A 199 16.14 11.07 -1.03
C ASP A 199 15.40 11.90 -2.08
N ASP A 200 15.51 11.52 -3.35
CA ASP A 200 14.85 12.14 -4.49
C ASP A 200 13.68 11.28 -4.94
N VAL A 201 12.55 11.45 -4.28
CA VAL A 201 11.33 10.70 -4.59
C VAL A 201 10.60 11.31 -5.76
N ARG A 202 10.14 10.47 -6.68
CA ARG A 202 9.34 10.86 -7.84
C ARG A 202 8.06 10.04 -7.96
N ALA A 203 7.03 10.68 -8.49
CA ALA A 203 5.79 9.99 -8.84
C ALA A 203 5.91 9.28 -10.19
N LEU A 204 5.25 8.14 -10.30
CA LEU A 204 5.10 7.37 -11.53
C LEU A 204 3.93 7.92 -12.38
N PRO A 205 3.73 7.43 -13.61
CA PRO A 205 2.54 7.74 -14.41
C PRO A 205 1.27 7.33 -13.68
N ILE A 206 0.28 8.21 -13.65
CA ILE A 206 -0.98 8.01 -12.92
C ILE A 206 -1.88 7.01 -13.64
N VAL A 207 -2.42 6.06 -12.89
CA VAL A 207 -3.47 5.14 -13.34
C VAL A 207 -4.85 5.69 -12.95
N GLU A 208 -5.76 5.79 -13.89
CA GLU A 208 -7.19 5.97 -13.64
C GLU A 208 -7.84 4.60 -13.43
N ILE A 209 -8.59 4.47 -12.36
CA ILE A 209 -9.37 3.27 -12.05
C ILE A 209 -10.78 3.45 -12.63
N ARG A 210 -11.11 2.67 -13.65
CA ARG A 210 -12.42 2.71 -14.30
C ARG A 210 -13.31 1.63 -13.70
N LYS A 211 -14.34 2.07 -12.98
CA LYS A 211 -15.34 1.15 -12.44
C LYS A 211 -16.30 0.68 -13.54
N PRO A 212 -16.72 -0.61 -13.55
CA PRO A 212 -17.87 -1.05 -14.33
C PRO A 212 -19.12 -0.23 -13.98
N GLU A 213 -20.04 -0.02 -14.95
CA GLU A 213 -21.22 0.80 -14.77
C GLU A 213 -22.18 0.30 -13.67
N ASP A 214 -22.13 -1.00 -13.37
CA ASP A 214 -22.94 -1.67 -12.36
C ASP A 214 -22.29 -1.69 -10.95
N CYS A 215 -21.09 -1.10 -10.80
CA CYS A 215 -20.36 -1.04 -9.53
C CYS A 215 -20.31 0.38 -8.96
N GLU A 216 -20.79 0.56 -7.73
CA GLU A 216 -20.81 1.88 -7.07
C GLU A 216 -19.41 2.31 -6.60
N PHE A 217 -18.55 1.38 -6.20
CA PHE A 217 -17.16 1.64 -5.79
C PHE A 217 -16.23 0.47 -6.15
N TYR A 218 -14.93 0.71 -6.11
CA TYR A 218 -13.89 -0.27 -6.44
C TYR A 218 -13.75 -1.31 -5.32
N ASP A 219 -14.59 -2.33 -5.35
CA ASP A 219 -14.63 -3.40 -4.36
C ASP A 219 -13.75 -4.60 -4.75
N LEU A 220 -13.78 -5.66 -3.90
CA LEU A 220 -13.08 -6.91 -4.14
C LEU A 220 -13.46 -7.57 -5.46
N GLY A 221 -14.72 -7.49 -5.86
CA GLY A 221 -15.21 -8.09 -7.10
C GLY A 221 -14.57 -7.47 -8.34
N VAL A 222 -14.33 -6.16 -8.29
CA VAL A 222 -13.74 -5.39 -9.41
C VAL A 222 -12.21 -5.51 -9.43
N LYS A 223 -11.56 -5.55 -8.26
CA LYS A 223 -10.08 -5.60 -8.14
C LYS A 223 -9.43 -6.82 -8.82
N TYR A 224 -10.15 -7.90 -9.01
CA TYR A 224 -9.64 -9.16 -9.55
C TYR A 224 -10.22 -9.53 -10.93
N VAL A 225 -10.92 -8.62 -11.58
CA VAL A 225 -11.32 -8.72 -13.00
C VAL A 225 -10.13 -8.38 -13.90
N ASP A 226 -10.18 -8.74 -15.17
CA ASP A 226 -9.13 -8.44 -16.15
C ASP A 226 -8.81 -6.92 -16.15
N PRO A 227 -7.57 -6.52 -15.84
CA PRO A 227 -7.19 -5.11 -15.68
C PRO A 227 -7.26 -4.31 -16.99
N THR A 228 -7.35 -4.95 -18.15
CA THR A 228 -7.28 -4.32 -19.47
C THR A 228 -8.39 -3.26 -19.67
N ASP A 229 -9.55 -3.45 -19.06
CA ASP A 229 -10.68 -2.52 -19.17
C ASP A 229 -10.83 -1.59 -17.96
N ILE A 230 -10.09 -1.87 -16.88
CA ILE A 230 -10.21 -1.18 -15.59
C ILE A 230 -9.11 -0.12 -15.43
N HIS A 231 -7.91 -0.36 -15.95
CA HIS A 231 -6.77 0.54 -15.83
C HIS A 231 -6.61 1.39 -17.09
N ARG A 232 -6.50 2.70 -16.91
CA ARG A 232 -6.14 3.64 -17.97
C ARG A 232 -4.89 4.41 -17.58
N ILE A 233 -3.82 4.29 -18.38
CA ILE A 233 -2.56 4.99 -18.20
C ILE A 233 -2.19 5.71 -19.51
N PRO A 234 -1.94 7.02 -19.46
CA PRO A 234 -2.12 7.93 -18.33
C PRO A 234 -3.59 8.22 -18.03
N ALA A 235 -3.89 8.56 -16.77
CA ALA A 235 -5.23 8.98 -16.32
C ALA A 235 -5.75 10.17 -17.13
N GLN A 236 -7.05 10.17 -17.46
CA GLN A 236 -7.70 11.26 -18.19
C GLN A 236 -8.34 12.28 -17.23
N ILE A 237 -7.49 13.01 -16.56
CA ILE A 237 -7.84 14.15 -15.69
C ILE A 237 -7.17 15.43 -16.24
N SER A 238 -7.51 16.59 -15.70
CA SER A 238 -6.89 17.84 -16.12
C SER A 238 -5.37 17.82 -15.86
N PRO A 239 -4.54 18.47 -16.70
CA PRO A 239 -3.09 18.54 -16.46
C PRO A 239 -2.71 19.13 -15.11
N GLU A 240 -3.52 20.06 -14.57
CA GLU A 240 -3.34 20.66 -13.27
C GLU A 240 -3.55 19.61 -12.16
N ASN A 241 -4.66 18.86 -12.20
CA ASN A 241 -4.94 17.80 -11.25
C ASN A 241 -3.95 16.64 -11.36
N TYR A 242 -3.46 16.36 -12.57
CA TYR A 242 -2.43 15.34 -12.79
C TYR A 242 -1.13 15.70 -12.06
N ALA A 243 -0.60 16.90 -12.29
CA ALA A 243 0.59 17.39 -11.60
C ALA A 243 0.38 17.48 -10.09
N ARG A 244 -0.79 17.97 -9.66
CA ARG A 244 -1.12 18.09 -8.23
C ARG A 244 -1.20 16.73 -7.54
N ALA A 245 -1.81 15.72 -8.15
CA ALA A 245 -1.87 14.36 -7.60
C ALA A 245 -0.47 13.76 -7.43
N GLN A 246 0.43 13.95 -8.40
CA GLN A 246 1.82 13.51 -8.29
C GLN A 246 2.58 14.20 -7.14
N GLU A 247 2.42 15.51 -6.98
CA GLU A 247 2.99 16.25 -5.84
C GLU A 247 2.48 15.74 -4.50
N LEU A 248 1.15 15.51 -4.40
CA LEU A 248 0.51 15.04 -3.18
C LEU A 248 0.92 13.60 -2.83
N ALA A 249 1.09 12.72 -3.82
CA ALA A 249 1.59 11.36 -3.60
C ALA A 249 3.02 11.36 -3.06
N CYS A 250 3.91 12.18 -3.63
CA CYS A 250 5.26 12.39 -3.09
C CYS A 250 5.25 12.98 -1.68
N ALA A 251 4.33 13.91 -1.40
CA ALA A 251 4.16 14.48 -0.07
C ALA A 251 3.66 13.44 0.94
N ALA A 252 2.71 12.57 0.55
CA ALA A 252 2.19 11.48 1.39
C ALA A 252 3.27 10.45 1.71
N HIS A 253 4.06 10.04 0.71
CA HIS A 253 5.24 9.18 0.89
C HIS A 253 6.19 9.73 1.95
N LYS A 254 6.52 11.02 1.86
CA LYS A 254 7.41 11.71 2.83
C LYS A 254 6.76 11.88 4.20
N ALA A 255 5.46 12.20 4.26
CA ALA A 255 4.74 12.42 5.51
C ALA A 255 4.65 11.14 6.36
N LEU A 256 4.50 9.98 5.72
CA LEU A 256 4.54 8.68 6.38
C LEU A 256 5.97 8.22 6.73
N GLY A 257 7.00 8.80 6.10
CA GLY A 257 8.38 8.33 6.20
C GLY A 257 8.64 7.05 5.41
N CYS A 258 7.95 6.86 4.29
CA CYS A 258 8.15 5.72 3.40
C CYS A 258 9.57 5.73 2.78
N LEU A 259 10.02 4.55 2.38
CA LEU A 259 11.29 4.34 1.72
C LEU A 259 11.10 3.47 0.47
N GLY A 260 11.68 3.90 -0.62
CA GLY A 260 11.80 3.14 -1.86
C GLY A 260 10.54 3.18 -2.70
N ILE A 261 9.45 2.63 -2.23
CA ILE A 261 8.17 2.57 -2.92
C ILE A 261 7.00 2.90 -2.01
N SER A 262 5.96 3.46 -2.60
CA SER A 262 4.59 3.50 -2.06
C SER A 262 3.61 3.72 -3.20
N ARG A 263 2.31 3.53 -2.96
CA ARG A 263 1.25 3.86 -3.90
C ARG A 263 0.11 4.52 -3.14
N SER A 264 -0.26 5.71 -3.56
CA SER A 264 -1.35 6.47 -2.94
C SER A 264 -2.56 6.52 -3.85
N ASP A 265 -3.73 6.27 -3.28
CA ASP A 265 -5.01 6.25 -3.96
C ASP A 265 -5.78 7.55 -3.66
N PHE A 266 -6.37 8.16 -4.68
CA PHE A 266 -7.05 9.46 -4.62
C PHE A 266 -8.39 9.43 -5.33
N ILE A 267 -9.30 10.32 -4.91
CA ILE A 267 -10.43 10.77 -5.73
C ILE A 267 -10.14 12.18 -6.22
N VAL A 268 -10.16 12.39 -7.53
CA VAL A 268 -10.07 13.72 -8.14
C VAL A 268 -11.45 14.31 -8.25
N SER A 269 -11.81 15.15 -7.29
CA SER A 269 -13.08 15.89 -7.23
C SER A 269 -13.00 17.19 -8.05
N GLU A 270 -14.08 17.96 -8.06
CA GLU A 270 -14.12 19.31 -8.65
C GLU A 270 -13.13 20.27 -7.98
N ASP A 271 -12.86 20.08 -6.66
CA ASP A 271 -11.92 20.87 -5.86
C ASP A 271 -10.47 20.36 -5.95
N GLY A 272 -10.24 19.28 -6.67
CA GLY A 272 -8.91 18.65 -6.85
C GLY A 272 -8.76 17.28 -6.17
N PRO A 273 -7.53 16.73 -6.12
CA PRO A 273 -7.27 15.41 -5.58
C PRO A 273 -7.39 15.36 -4.05
N VAL A 274 -8.15 14.37 -3.55
CA VAL A 274 -8.33 14.04 -2.13
C VAL A 274 -7.77 12.65 -1.89
N ILE A 275 -6.82 12.48 -0.95
CA ILE A 275 -6.18 11.20 -0.68
C ILE A 275 -7.11 10.26 0.11
N LEU A 276 -7.12 9.00 -0.28
CA LEU A 276 -7.83 7.91 0.40
C LEU A 276 -6.91 7.16 1.35
N GLU A 277 -5.80 6.64 0.85
CA GLU A 277 -4.82 5.84 1.57
C GLU A 277 -3.47 5.78 0.84
N THR A 278 -2.44 5.25 1.52
CA THR A 278 -1.14 4.94 0.92
C THR A 278 -0.72 3.52 1.29
N ASN A 279 -0.45 2.70 0.29
CA ASN A 279 0.11 1.37 0.43
C ASN A 279 1.63 1.46 0.47
N THR A 280 2.26 0.97 1.54
CA THR A 280 3.72 1.02 1.72
C THR A 280 4.46 -0.13 1.03
N ILE A 281 3.73 -1.20 0.69
CA ILE A 281 4.21 -2.33 -0.12
C ILE A 281 3.14 -2.63 -1.19
N PRO A 282 3.08 -1.85 -2.29
CA PRO A 282 2.08 -2.08 -3.33
C PRO A 282 2.25 -3.45 -3.99
N GLY A 283 1.14 -4.00 -4.51
CA GLY A 283 1.13 -5.27 -5.20
C GLY A 283 2.16 -5.35 -6.33
N MET A 284 2.79 -6.52 -6.49
CA MET A 284 3.90 -6.76 -7.44
C MET A 284 3.60 -7.90 -8.40
N THR A 285 2.33 -8.26 -8.61
CA THR A 285 1.93 -9.23 -9.65
C THR A 285 1.96 -8.57 -11.02
N ASP A 286 1.92 -9.36 -12.09
CA ASP A 286 1.90 -8.85 -13.47
C ASP A 286 0.70 -7.93 -13.76
N THR A 287 -0.41 -8.14 -13.05
CA THR A 287 -1.64 -7.36 -13.18
C THR A 287 -1.78 -6.27 -12.13
N SER A 288 -0.80 -6.12 -11.23
CA SER A 288 -0.82 -5.09 -10.19
C SER A 288 -0.54 -3.70 -10.77
N LEU A 289 -1.16 -2.69 -10.16
CA LEU A 289 -1.05 -1.29 -10.55
C LEU A 289 0.39 -0.77 -10.56
N TYR A 290 1.18 -1.05 -9.54
CA TYR A 290 2.55 -0.52 -9.43
C TYR A 290 3.50 -1.04 -10.51
N PRO A 291 3.58 -2.35 -10.85
CA PRO A 291 4.31 -2.81 -12.04
C PRO A 291 3.77 -2.25 -13.35
N ASP A 292 2.44 -1.96 -13.42
CA ASP A 292 1.85 -1.36 -14.60
C ASP A 292 2.30 0.10 -14.80
N GLU A 293 2.34 0.90 -13.73
CA GLU A 293 2.92 2.24 -13.71
C GLU A 293 4.39 2.22 -14.18
N ILE A 294 5.20 1.25 -13.70
CA ILE A 294 6.61 1.11 -14.11
C ILE A 294 6.72 0.83 -15.61
N ARG A 295 5.88 -0.06 -16.17
CA ARG A 295 5.89 -0.38 -17.61
C ARG A 295 5.61 0.83 -18.51
N HIS A 296 4.96 1.86 -17.96
CA HIS A 296 4.68 3.12 -18.65
C HIS A 296 5.70 4.23 -18.38
N THR A 297 6.86 3.88 -17.80
CA THR A 297 8.04 4.77 -17.72
C THR A 297 9.05 4.37 -18.79
N ASP A 298 9.81 5.36 -19.30
CA ASP A 298 10.84 5.12 -20.33
C ASP A 298 12.22 4.76 -19.74
N ASP A 299 12.41 4.94 -18.43
CA ASP A 299 13.73 4.98 -17.79
C ASP A 299 13.98 3.93 -16.72
N MET A 300 12.99 3.07 -16.42
CA MET A 300 13.15 1.99 -15.45
C MET A 300 12.36 0.74 -15.83
N THR A 301 12.84 -0.40 -15.35
CA THR A 301 12.17 -1.71 -15.45
C THR A 301 11.89 -2.27 -14.07
N PHE A 302 10.95 -3.20 -13.96
CA PHE A 302 10.62 -3.83 -12.69
C PHE A 302 11.84 -4.54 -12.04
N PRO A 303 12.70 -5.28 -12.77
CA PRO A 303 13.97 -5.80 -12.23
C PRO A 303 14.90 -4.72 -11.65
N GLN A 304 15.01 -3.57 -12.31
CA GLN A 304 15.82 -2.45 -11.81
C GLN A 304 15.24 -1.85 -10.53
N VAL A 305 13.92 -1.76 -10.43
CA VAL A 305 13.26 -1.32 -9.20
C VAL A 305 13.52 -2.31 -8.07
N CYS A 306 13.39 -3.62 -8.30
CA CYS A 306 13.67 -4.64 -7.29
C CYS A 306 15.14 -4.58 -6.79
N ASP A 307 16.12 -4.46 -7.69
CA ASP A 307 17.54 -4.27 -7.33
C ASP A 307 17.74 -3.00 -6.49
N SER A 308 17.12 -1.90 -6.91
CA SER A 308 17.21 -0.63 -6.21
C SER A 308 16.66 -0.69 -4.79
N LEU A 309 15.53 -1.39 -4.58
CA LEU A 309 14.94 -1.58 -3.26
C LEU A 309 15.88 -2.37 -2.32
N ILE A 310 16.55 -3.40 -2.83
CA ILE A 310 17.58 -4.12 -2.06
C ILE A 310 18.70 -3.16 -1.65
N ARG A 311 19.22 -2.37 -2.58
CA ARG A 311 20.28 -1.39 -2.29
C ARG A 311 19.85 -0.36 -1.24
N MET A 312 18.62 0.15 -1.33
CA MET A 312 18.07 1.09 -0.34
C MET A 312 17.95 0.44 1.05
N GLY A 313 17.48 -0.81 1.13
CA GLY A 313 17.42 -1.56 2.39
C GLY A 313 18.80 -1.80 3.01
N LEU A 314 19.79 -2.12 2.20
CA LEU A 314 21.19 -2.27 2.65
C LEU A 314 21.76 -0.93 3.15
N ARG A 315 21.57 0.17 2.41
CA ARG A 315 22.03 1.51 2.84
C ARG A 315 21.38 1.92 4.16
N ARG A 316 20.07 1.70 4.33
CA ARG A 316 19.38 1.95 5.61
C ARG A 316 20.01 1.18 6.76
N ALA A 317 20.50 -0.02 6.52
CA ALA A 317 21.23 -0.83 7.52
C ALA A 317 22.71 -0.45 7.67
N GLY A 318 23.21 0.62 6.99
CA GLY A 318 24.59 1.06 7.04
C GLY A 318 25.55 0.17 6.25
N ILE A 319 25.05 -0.65 5.33
CA ILE A 319 25.87 -1.55 4.51
C ILE A 319 26.12 -0.86 3.15
N ALA A 320 27.40 -0.66 2.85
CA ALA A 320 27.80 -0.13 1.54
C ALA A 320 27.57 -1.17 0.44
N CYS A 321 26.92 -0.75 -0.65
CA CYS A 321 26.62 -1.61 -1.80
C CYS A 321 26.87 -0.86 -3.13
#